data_d2ecaea17ab71c45b4097d912fac5e0d
#
_entry.id   d2ecaea17ab71c45b4097d912fac5e0d
#
_cell.length_a   1.000
_cell.length_b   1.000
_cell.length_c   1.000
_cell.angle_alpha   90.00
_cell.angle_beta   90.00
_cell.angle_gamma   90.00
#
_symmetry.space_group_name_H-M   'P 1'
#
loop_
_entity.id
_entity.type
_entity.pdbx_description
1 polymer ?
#
loop_
_entity_poly.entity_id
_entity_poly.type
_entity_poly.pdbx_seq_one_letter_code
_entity_poly.pdbx_strand_id
1 'polypeptide(L)'
;MAKQTERPARPKVTIIPGKGVAQTINYLLEDRDELEWVVAVGRNKSGEIFFYDTGGDIVEDLGTLEYLKQRIIRAHFGDEPE
;
A
#
# COMPACT_ATOMS: atom_id res chain seq x y z
N MET A 1 -23.40 9.25 14.92
CA MET A 1 -23.23 8.86 14.73
C MET A 1 -22.73 7.87 14.44
N ALA A 2 -22.68 7.54 14.49
CA ALA A 2 -22.30 6.47 14.36
C ALA A 2 -21.74 6.03 13.25
N LYS A 3 -21.62 6.35 12.54
CA LYS A 3 -21.20 5.91 11.46
C LYS A 3 -19.90 5.60 11.37
N GLN A 4 -19.10 6.06 11.94
CA GLN A 4 -17.84 5.78 11.87
C GLN A 4 -17.55 4.48 12.25
N THR A 5 -18.33 3.99 12.99
CA THR A 5 -18.15 2.64 13.35
C THR A 5 -18.46 1.74 12.22
N GLU A 6 -18.86 2.30 11.11
CA GLU A 6 -19.15 1.47 10.01
C GLU A 6 -17.96 1.09 9.23
N ARG A 7 -16.79 1.27 9.75
CA ARG A 7 -15.63 0.87 9.08
C ARG A 7 -15.70 -0.59 8.71
N PRO A 8 -15.39 -0.96 7.50
CA PRO A 8 -15.45 -2.37 7.10
C PRO A 8 -14.43 -3.17 7.86
N ALA A 9 -14.73 -4.42 8.10
CA ALA A 9 -13.81 -5.28 8.78
C ALA A 9 -12.54 -5.43 7.98
N ARG A 10 -12.62 -5.38 6.68
CA ARG A 10 -11.45 -5.45 5.84
C ARG A 10 -11.45 -4.29 4.91
N PRO A 11 -10.35 -3.58 4.84
CA PRO A 11 -10.27 -2.47 3.91
C PRO A 11 -10.29 -2.99 2.49
N LYS A 12 -10.82 -2.17 1.62
CA LYS A 12 -10.78 -2.49 0.21
C LYS A 12 -9.37 -2.22 -0.31
N VAL A 13 -8.86 -3.14 -1.11
CA VAL A 13 -7.53 -2.99 -1.69
C VAL A 13 -7.67 -2.85 -3.19
N THR A 14 -7.10 -1.78 -3.71
CA THR A 14 -7.08 -1.56 -5.15
C THR A 14 -5.62 -1.51 -5.58
N ILE A 15 -5.27 -2.29 -6.57
CA ILE A 15 -3.91 -2.35 -7.08
C ILE A 15 -3.84 -1.51 -8.33
N ILE A 16 -2.96 -0.53 -8.33
CA ILE A 16 -2.81 0.38 -9.46
C ILE A 16 -1.45 0.13 -10.08
N PRO A 17 -1.41 -0.64 -11.17
CA PRO A 17 -0.13 -0.97 -11.78
C PRO A 17 0.41 0.21 -12.57
N GLY A 18 1.68 0.49 -12.41
CA GLY A 18 2.36 1.48 -13.19
C GLY A 18 3.27 0.84 -14.20
N LYS A 19 3.59 1.57 -15.24
CA LYS A 19 4.55 1.10 -16.22
C LYS A 19 5.85 1.84 -15.99
N GLY A 20 6.64 1.32 -15.08
CA GLY A 20 7.90 1.93 -14.75
C GLY A 20 7.82 2.86 -13.58
N VAL A 21 8.96 3.35 -13.16
CA VAL A 21 9.07 4.13 -11.93
C VAL A 21 8.39 5.49 -12.08
N ALA A 22 8.64 6.16 -13.19
CA ALA A 22 8.11 7.50 -13.34
C ALA A 22 6.59 7.52 -13.30
N GLN A 23 5.96 6.58 -13.99
CA GLN A 23 4.50 6.57 -14.01
C GLN A 23 3.94 6.21 -12.64
N THR A 24 4.59 5.27 -11.96
CA THR A 24 4.13 4.89 -10.64
C THR A 24 4.20 6.08 -9.67
N ILE A 25 5.27 6.84 -9.74
CA ILE A 25 5.40 8.01 -8.88
C ILE A 25 4.36 9.06 -9.25
N ASN A 26 4.08 9.22 -10.54
CA ASN A 26 3.07 10.17 -10.95
C ASN A 26 1.70 9.82 -10.42
N TYR A 27 1.36 8.55 -10.37
CA TYR A 27 0.09 8.16 -9.79
C TYR A 27 0.00 8.57 -8.33
N LEU A 28 1.08 8.38 -7.59
CA LEU A 28 1.09 8.81 -6.20
C LEU A 28 0.93 10.31 -6.08
N LEU A 29 1.59 11.06 -6.96
CA LEU A 29 1.48 12.50 -6.91
C LEU A 29 0.07 12.99 -7.22
N GLU A 30 -0.61 12.32 -8.14
CA GLU A 30 -1.96 12.69 -8.47
C GLU A 30 -2.91 12.50 -7.31
N ASP A 31 -2.64 11.51 -6.49
CA ASP A 31 -3.53 11.18 -5.39
C ASP A 31 -3.11 11.81 -4.08
N ARG A 32 -2.08 12.62 -4.09
CA ARG A 32 -1.47 13.04 -2.82
C ARG A 32 -2.42 13.73 -1.86
N ASP A 33 -3.37 14.48 -2.39
CA ASP A 33 -4.27 15.21 -1.51
C ASP A 33 -5.34 14.33 -0.90
N GLU A 34 -5.46 13.11 -1.39
CA GLU A 34 -6.42 12.17 -0.85
C GLU A 34 -5.81 11.14 0.06
N LEU A 35 -4.49 11.16 0.17
CA LEU A 35 -3.81 10.16 0.96
C LEU A 35 -3.61 10.64 2.38
N GLU A 36 -3.96 9.79 3.30
CA GLU A 36 -3.75 10.09 4.70
C GLU A 36 -2.44 9.47 5.18
N TRP A 37 -1.98 8.45 4.51
CA TRP A 37 -0.83 7.68 4.96
C TRP A 37 -0.23 7.00 3.72
N VAL A 38 1.08 7.00 3.65
CA VAL A 38 1.72 6.34 2.53
C VAL A 38 3.08 5.81 2.94
N VAL A 39 3.41 4.63 2.45
CA VAL A 39 4.76 4.11 2.53
C VAL A 39 5.17 3.69 1.14
N ALA A 40 6.44 3.78 0.87
CA ALA A 40 6.96 3.40 -0.43
C ALA A 40 8.33 2.76 -0.26
N VAL A 41 8.64 1.84 -1.13
CA VAL A 41 9.93 1.18 -1.13
C VAL A 41 10.53 1.38 -2.51
N GLY A 42 11.77 1.80 -2.54
CA GLY A 42 12.46 1.96 -3.80
C GLY A 42 13.79 1.26 -3.76
N ARG A 43 14.29 0.89 -4.94
CA ARG A 43 15.61 0.31 -5.06
C ARG A 43 16.31 1.06 -6.18
N ASN A 44 17.52 1.56 -5.90
CA ASN A 44 18.22 2.29 -6.95
C ASN A 44 19.03 1.31 -7.79
N LYS A 45 19.73 1.85 -8.78
CA LYS A 45 20.43 1.00 -9.74
C LYS A 45 21.60 0.24 -9.15
N SER A 46 22.10 0.69 -8.02
CA SER A 46 23.18 -0.04 -7.37
C SER A 46 22.66 -1.05 -6.36
N GLY A 47 21.35 -1.18 -6.24
CA GLY A 47 20.76 -2.20 -5.37
C GLY A 47 20.44 -1.72 -3.98
N GLU A 48 20.67 -0.46 -3.69
CA GLU A 48 20.39 0.07 -2.38
C GLU A 48 18.88 0.27 -2.24
N ILE A 49 18.35 -0.05 -1.08
CA ILE A 49 16.91 -0.01 -0.86
C ILE A 49 16.57 1.13 0.06
N PHE A 50 15.55 1.89 -0.34
CA PHE A 50 15.07 3.02 0.44
C PHE A 50 13.64 2.75 0.85
N PHE A 51 13.34 3.07 2.09
CA PHE A 51 11.99 2.93 2.62
C PHE A 51 11.54 4.33 3.05
N TYR A 52 10.41 4.74 2.51
CA TYR A 52 9.85 6.04 2.82
C TYR A 52 8.55 5.85 3.54
N ASP A 53 8.33 6.58 4.62
CA ASP A 53 7.04 6.50 5.25
C ASP A 53 6.63 7.86 5.77
N THR A 54 5.37 7.98 6.04
CA THR A 54 4.79 9.23 6.48
C THR A 54 5.14 9.56 7.93
N GLY A 55 5.56 8.55 8.65
CA GLY A 55 5.75 8.70 10.08
C GLY A 55 4.52 8.18 10.78
N GLY A 56 4.60 8.04 12.05
CA GLY A 56 3.48 7.57 12.82
C GLY A 56 3.78 6.26 13.51
N ASP A 57 2.76 5.46 13.68
CA ASP A 57 2.87 4.25 14.47
C ASP A 57 3.47 3.13 13.64
N ILE A 58 4.70 2.75 13.97
CA ILE A 58 5.38 1.72 13.20
C ILE A 58 4.67 0.37 13.31
N VAL A 59 4.05 0.11 14.43
CA VAL A 59 3.34 -1.16 14.59
C VAL A 59 2.15 -1.21 13.65
N GLU A 60 1.44 -0.11 13.54
CA GLU A 60 0.32 -0.04 12.61
C GLU A 60 0.79 -0.16 11.18
N ASP A 61 1.90 0.48 10.86
CA ASP A 61 2.46 0.41 9.52
C ASP A 61 2.83 -1.03 9.17
N LEU A 62 3.47 -1.73 10.08
CA LEU A 62 3.86 -3.10 9.83
C LEU A 62 2.66 -4.01 9.66
N GLY A 63 1.62 -3.78 10.45
CA GLY A 63 0.41 -4.57 10.31
C GLY A 63 -0.26 -4.36 8.96
N THR A 64 -0.31 -3.12 8.52
CA THR A 64 -0.90 -2.82 7.23
C THR A 64 -0.09 -3.43 6.09
N LEU A 65 1.24 -3.35 6.19
CA LEU A 65 2.08 -3.94 5.17
C LEU A 65 1.94 -5.45 5.12
N GLU A 66 1.81 -6.08 6.27
CA GLU A 66 1.65 -7.52 6.29
C GLU A 66 0.31 -7.93 5.66
N TYR A 67 -0.74 -7.19 5.96
CA TYR A 67 -2.04 -7.46 5.36
C TYR A 67 -1.95 -7.31 3.85
N LEU A 68 -1.32 -6.24 3.40
CA LEU A 68 -1.20 -6.01 1.97
C LEU A 68 -0.36 -7.10 1.31
N LYS A 69 0.68 -7.55 1.97
CA LYS A 69 1.50 -8.62 1.43
C LYS A 69 0.64 -9.85 1.15
N GLN A 70 -0.21 -10.19 2.08
CA GLN A 70 -1.07 -11.35 1.89
C GLN A 70 -2.00 -11.16 0.71
N ARG A 71 -2.54 -9.95 0.57
CA ARG A 71 -3.46 -9.69 -0.53
C ARG A 71 -2.75 -9.77 -1.88
N ILE A 72 -1.52 -9.28 -1.94
CA ILE A 72 -0.76 -9.32 -3.18
C ILE A 72 -0.41 -10.76 -3.54
N ILE A 73 -0.04 -11.55 -2.56
CA ILE A 73 0.28 -12.93 -2.81
C ILE A 73 -0.93 -13.66 -3.38
N ARG A 74 -2.09 -13.43 -2.82
CA ARG A 74 -3.29 -14.08 -3.32
C ARG A 74 -3.62 -13.63 -4.74
N ALA A 75 -3.42 -12.35 -5.02
CA ALA A 75 -3.71 -11.86 -6.35
C ALA A 75 -2.80 -12.46 -7.39
N HIS A 76 -1.54 -12.74 -7.01
CA HIS A 76 -0.60 -13.26 -7.97
C HIS A 76 -0.67 -14.76 -8.13
N PHE A 77 -0.87 -15.49 -7.04
CA PHE A 77 -0.81 -16.93 -7.11
C PHE A 77 -2.17 -17.57 -7.10
N GLY A 78 -3.21 -16.78 -7.20
CA GLY A 78 -4.54 -17.33 -7.14
C GLY A 78 -4.91 -17.60 -5.70
N ASP A 79 -6.07 -17.15 -5.33
CA ASP A 79 -6.50 -17.36 -3.99
C ASP A 79 -6.93 -18.78 -3.86
N GLU A 80 -6.65 -19.38 -2.74
CA GLU A 80 -7.11 -20.67 -2.52
C GLU A 80 -8.56 -20.65 -2.33
N PRO A 81 -9.28 -21.56 -2.86
CA PRO A 81 -10.70 -21.61 -2.60
C PRO A 81 -10.86 -21.84 -1.13
N GLU A 82 -11.61 -21.01 -0.55
CA GLU A 82 -11.74 -21.12 0.87
C GLU A 82 -12.70 -22.14 1.28
#